data_e2630ce119700cb1411795eb38e4f490
#
_entry.id   e2630ce119700cb1411795eb38e4f490
#
_cell.length_a   1.000
_cell.length_b   1.000
_cell.length_c   1.000
_cell.angle_alpha   90.00
_cell.angle_beta   90.00
_cell.angle_gamma   90.00
#
_symmetry.space_group_name_H-M   'P 1'
#
loop_
_entity.id
_entity.type
_entity.pdbx_description
1 polymer ?
#
loop_
_entity_poly.entity_id
_entity_poly.type
_entity_poly.pdbx_seq_one_letter_code
_entity_poly.pdbx_strand_id
1 'polypeptide(L)'
;MSTSGKLPESIRYCIIGAGIHGLSTAWHLARELKARGTGSGDDIVIIEKSQAGAGPSGIACGVVRNNYFQPAMRELMAHSVEVWDANAEAFEYHPVGYLQISYDEMGEDVATIHEQQKAIGYESEFIDGVAATREHMKGIFSDWRATGVSSVLHEKKGGYAHNMATVNGLLAKVQAEGVNIVSDTLVTELAVNSGAVTHVVTNRGMVAVDHVIAAAGPWVPKLWEMLDLPDTTDIVSDGTTHNVPTWKFWALQEG
;
A
#
# COMPACT_ATOMS: atom_id res chain seq x y z
N MET A 1 -16.74 -6.11 -16.17
CA MET A 1 -18.18 -5.84 -15.97
C MET A 1 -18.33 -5.17 -14.62
N SER A 2 -18.75 -3.92 -14.59
CA SER A 2 -18.95 -3.17 -13.34
C SER A 2 -20.22 -3.69 -12.66
N THR A 3 -20.10 -4.54 -11.69
CA THR A 3 -21.19 -4.86 -10.76
C THR A 3 -21.19 -3.80 -9.67
N SER A 4 -21.78 -2.64 -9.95
CA SER A 4 -22.04 -1.66 -8.89
C SER A 4 -23.04 -2.29 -7.91
N GLY A 5 -22.55 -2.64 -6.74
CA GLY A 5 -23.40 -3.12 -5.65
C GLY A 5 -24.45 -2.07 -5.23
N LYS A 6 -25.42 -2.49 -4.45
CA LYS A 6 -26.40 -1.58 -3.85
C LYS A 6 -25.76 -0.91 -2.62
N LEU A 7 -25.96 0.39 -2.47
CA LEU A 7 -25.57 1.10 -1.26
C LEU A 7 -26.38 0.57 -0.08
N PRO A 8 -25.75 0.05 1.02
CA PRO A 8 -26.48 -0.44 2.17
C PRO A 8 -27.03 0.73 3.02
N GLU A 9 -28.07 0.49 3.80
CA GLU A 9 -28.58 1.47 4.78
C GLU A 9 -27.64 1.61 5.98
N SER A 10 -27.04 0.47 6.40
CA SER A 10 -26.05 0.42 7.47
C SER A 10 -25.01 -0.66 7.21
N ILE A 11 -23.81 -0.46 7.74
CA ILE A 11 -22.69 -1.40 7.62
C ILE A 11 -21.73 -1.23 8.80
N ARG A 12 -21.07 -2.29 9.21
CA ARG A 12 -20.09 -2.23 10.28
C ARG A 12 -18.79 -1.54 9.83
N TYR A 13 -18.25 -1.91 8.68
CA TYR A 13 -17.01 -1.35 8.13
C TYR A 13 -17.25 -0.75 6.76
N CYS A 14 -16.99 0.55 6.64
CA CYS A 14 -17.02 1.27 5.37
C CYS A 14 -15.59 1.65 4.97
N ILE A 15 -15.13 1.12 3.84
CA ILE A 15 -13.81 1.45 3.27
C ILE A 15 -14.03 2.43 2.11
N ILE A 16 -13.37 3.59 2.16
CA ILE A 16 -13.47 4.62 1.14
C ILE A 16 -12.27 4.52 0.19
N GLY A 17 -12.53 4.06 -1.03
CA GLY A 17 -11.56 3.86 -2.10
C GLY A 17 -11.29 2.40 -2.43
N ALA A 18 -11.36 2.04 -3.72
CA ALA A 18 -11.07 0.72 -4.28
C ALA A 18 -9.72 0.67 -5.00
N GLY A 19 -8.72 1.37 -4.46
CA GLY A 19 -7.32 1.18 -4.82
C GLY A 19 -6.72 -0.06 -4.14
N ILE A 20 -5.42 -0.30 -4.37
CA ILE A 20 -4.72 -1.46 -3.80
C ILE A 20 -4.86 -1.52 -2.27
N HIS A 21 -4.78 -0.40 -1.56
CA HIS A 21 -4.91 -0.37 -0.10
C HIS A 21 -6.33 -0.72 0.35
N GLY A 22 -7.37 -0.15 -0.27
CA GLY A 22 -8.75 -0.45 0.11
C GLY A 22 -9.14 -1.89 -0.17
N LEU A 23 -8.79 -2.42 -1.33
CA LEU A 23 -9.05 -3.81 -1.71
C LEU A 23 -8.28 -4.80 -0.80
N SER A 24 -6.99 -4.55 -0.56
CA SER A 24 -6.18 -5.39 0.33
C SER A 24 -6.72 -5.36 1.75
N THR A 25 -7.06 -4.19 2.28
CA THR A 25 -7.66 -4.05 3.61
C THR A 25 -8.98 -4.82 3.72
N ALA A 26 -9.88 -4.69 2.74
CA ALA A 26 -11.15 -5.40 2.73
C ALA A 26 -10.95 -6.92 2.72
N TRP A 27 -10.05 -7.41 1.88
CA TRP A 27 -9.75 -8.83 1.77
C TRP A 27 -9.21 -9.42 3.08
N HIS A 28 -8.20 -8.77 3.65
CA HIS A 28 -7.59 -9.23 4.91
C HIS A 28 -8.56 -9.10 6.09
N LEU A 29 -9.32 -7.99 6.16
CA LEU A 29 -10.32 -7.78 7.21
C LEU A 29 -11.42 -8.86 7.17
N ALA A 30 -11.97 -9.15 5.98
CA ALA A 30 -13.00 -10.20 5.83
C ALA A 30 -12.50 -11.57 6.31
N ARG A 31 -11.26 -11.94 5.94
CA ARG A 31 -10.64 -13.19 6.37
C ARG A 31 -10.40 -13.23 7.88
N GLU A 32 -9.94 -12.13 8.45
CA GLU A 32 -9.68 -12.04 9.89
C GLU A 32 -10.96 -12.09 10.71
N LEU A 33 -12.02 -11.38 10.28
CA LEU A 33 -13.34 -11.46 10.92
C LEU A 33 -13.89 -12.88 10.92
N LYS A 34 -13.76 -13.58 9.80
CA LYS A 34 -14.17 -14.96 9.64
C LYS A 34 -13.34 -15.91 10.52
N ALA A 35 -12.02 -15.73 10.54
CA ALA A 35 -11.13 -16.55 11.37
C ALA A 35 -11.40 -16.41 12.87
N ARG A 36 -11.77 -15.20 13.32
CA ARG A 36 -12.17 -14.93 14.70
C ARG A 36 -13.62 -15.28 15.03
N GLY A 37 -14.43 -15.63 14.06
CA GLY A 37 -15.86 -15.86 14.26
C GLY A 37 -16.65 -14.61 14.67
N THR A 38 -16.16 -13.41 14.31
CA THR A 38 -16.74 -12.12 14.72
C THR A 38 -17.42 -11.37 13.58
N GLY A 39 -17.43 -11.93 12.37
CA GLY A 39 -18.05 -11.35 11.19
C GLY A 39 -17.57 -12.00 9.89
N SER A 40 -17.87 -11.37 8.77
CA SER A 40 -17.52 -11.83 7.41
C SER A 40 -17.35 -10.66 6.46
N GLY A 41 -17.19 -10.93 5.17
CA GLY A 41 -17.20 -9.90 4.12
C GLY A 41 -18.51 -9.14 4.01
N ASP A 42 -19.64 -9.74 4.46
CA ASP A 42 -20.95 -9.07 4.47
C ASP A 42 -21.00 -7.87 5.44
N ASP A 43 -20.07 -7.81 6.41
CA ASP A 43 -19.91 -6.68 7.33
C ASP A 43 -19.14 -5.50 6.72
N ILE A 44 -18.69 -5.61 5.46
CA ILE A 44 -17.80 -4.66 4.81
C ILE A 44 -18.41 -4.12 3.52
N VAL A 45 -18.37 -2.80 3.34
CA VAL A 45 -18.61 -2.16 2.05
C VAL A 45 -17.39 -1.37 1.62
N ILE A 46 -17.06 -1.43 0.34
CA ILE A 46 -16.11 -0.50 -0.31
C ILE A 46 -16.93 0.50 -1.12
N ILE A 47 -16.74 1.79 -0.88
CA ILE A 47 -17.31 2.88 -1.66
C ILE A 47 -16.22 3.48 -2.54
N GLU A 48 -16.43 3.45 -3.86
CA GLU A 48 -15.47 3.96 -4.84
C GLU A 48 -16.12 5.01 -5.76
N LYS A 49 -15.48 6.17 -5.89
CA LYS A 49 -16.03 7.29 -6.68
C LYS A 49 -16.14 6.99 -8.17
N SER A 50 -15.36 6.07 -8.68
CA SER A 50 -15.34 5.67 -10.09
C SER A 50 -15.35 4.14 -10.18
N GLN A 51 -14.22 3.53 -10.51
CA GLN A 51 -14.04 2.08 -10.60
C GLN A 51 -12.75 1.65 -9.89
N ALA A 52 -12.67 0.39 -9.52
CA ALA A 52 -11.49 -0.17 -8.87
C ALA A 52 -10.21 0.12 -9.69
N GLY A 53 -9.19 0.64 -9.03
CA GLY A 53 -7.91 0.97 -9.65
C GLY A 53 -7.90 2.22 -10.54
N ALA A 54 -8.98 3.00 -10.62
CA ALA A 54 -9.03 4.23 -11.45
C ALA A 54 -8.06 5.34 -10.96
N GLY A 55 -7.56 5.23 -9.74
CA GLY A 55 -6.54 6.14 -9.19
C GLY A 55 -5.10 5.67 -9.44
N PRO A 56 -4.13 6.13 -8.61
CA PRO A 56 -2.71 5.81 -8.78
C PRO A 56 -2.39 4.33 -8.84
N SER A 57 -3.18 3.46 -8.19
CA SER A 57 -2.96 2.02 -8.22
C SER A 57 -3.01 1.43 -9.64
N GLY A 58 -3.83 2.01 -10.54
CA GLY A 58 -3.94 1.54 -11.92
C GLY A 58 -2.84 2.03 -12.86
N ILE A 59 -2.06 3.04 -12.45
CA ILE A 59 -0.98 3.66 -13.26
C ILE A 59 0.39 3.58 -12.57
N ALA A 60 0.49 2.88 -11.45
CA ALA A 60 1.75 2.69 -10.74
C ALA A 60 2.79 1.94 -11.60
N CYS A 61 4.07 2.11 -11.31
CA CYS A 61 5.14 1.37 -11.99
C CYS A 61 5.18 -0.14 -11.64
N GLY A 62 4.46 -0.55 -10.61
CA GLY A 62 4.34 -1.95 -10.20
C GLY A 62 5.60 -2.57 -9.60
N VAL A 63 6.60 -1.77 -9.23
CA VAL A 63 7.83 -2.29 -8.60
C VAL A 63 7.55 -2.82 -7.20
N VAL A 64 7.99 -4.04 -6.95
CA VAL A 64 7.97 -4.70 -5.64
C VAL A 64 9.40 -4.82 -5.14
N ARG A 65 9.69 -4.23 -3.97
CA ARG A 65 11.03 -4.18 -3.38
C ARG A 65 10.99 -4.03 -1.87
N ASN A 66 12.11 -4.26 -1.20
CA ASN A 66 12.30 -4.03 0.25
C ASN A 66 13.39 -2.98 0.55
N ASN A 67 13.88 -2.28 -0.45
CA ASN A 67 14.93 -1.28 -0.32
C ASN A 67 14.39 0.02 0.32
N TYR A 68 14.28 0.03 1.65
CA TYR A 68 13.81 1.17 2.43
C TYR A 68 14.71 1.43 3.64
N PHE A 69 14.97 2.70 3.95
CA PHE A 69 15.74 3.10 5.14
C PHE A 69 14.93 2.92 6.44
N GLN A 70 13.62 3.13 6.40
CA GLN A 70 12.76 3.03 7.57
C GLN A 70 12.56 1.55 7.99
N PRO A 71 12.90 1.17 9.24
CA PRO A 71 12.73 -0.20 9.72
C PRO A 71 11.31 -0.74 9.55
N ALA A 72 10.31 0.04 9.96
CA ALA A 72 8.91 -0.35 9.86
C ALA A 72 8.48 -0.65 8.40
N MET A 73 8.99 0.12 7.43
CA MET A 73 8.71 -0.12 6.02
C MET A 73 9.37 -1.41 5.52
N ARG A 74 10.59 -1.72 5.95
CA ARG A 74 11.26 -2.98 5.58
C ARG A 74 10.51 -4.20 6.11
N GLU A 75 10.11 -4.17 7.37
CA GLU A 75 9.32 -5.25 7.99
C GLU A 75 7.98 -5.44 7.28
N LEU A 76 7.28 -4.34 7.02
CA LEU A 76 6.01 -4.36 6.29
C LEU A 76 6.18 -4.92 4.87
N MET A 77 7.22 -4.51 4.15
CA MET A 77 7.49 -4.99 2.79
C MET A 77 7.96 -6.44 2.78
N ALA A 78 8.75 -6.89 3.75
CA ALA A 78 9.14 -8.29 3.89
C ALA A 78 7.91 -9.20 4.09
N HIS A 79 6.96 -8.78 4.93
CA HIS A 79 5.68 -9.47 5.08
C HIS A 79 4.83 -9.40 3.80
N SER A 80 4.79 -8.24 3.14
CA SER A 80 4.00 -8.04 1.92
C SER A 80 4.47 -8.92 0.77
N VAL A 81 5.77 -9.17 0.62
CA VAL A 81 6.29 -10.00 -0.46
C VAL A 81 5.81 -11.46 -0.36
N GLU A 82 5.54 -11.95 0.85
CA GLU A 82 4.93 -13.28 1.04
C GLU A 82 3.50 -13.34 0.48
N VAL A 83 2.77 -12.22 0.61
CA VAL A 83 1.43 -12.09 0.02
C VAL A 83 1.51 -12.06 -1.51
N TRP A 84 2.50 -11.37 -2.07
CA TRP A 84 2.76 -11.36 -3.52
C TRP A 84 3.10 -12.74 -4.04
N ASP A 85 4.05 -13.44 -3.41
CA ASP A 85 4.46 -14.79 -3.77
C ASP A 85 3.29 -15.79 -3.72
N ALA A 86 2.53 -15.77 -2.63
CA ALA A 86 1.37 -16.66 -2.46
C ALA A 86 0.24 -16.41 -3.48
N ASN A 87 0.27 -15.31 -4.20
CA ASN A 87 -0.75 -14.91 -5.18
C ASN A 87 -0.14 -14.50 -6.52
N ALA A 88 1.05 -14.99 -6.85
CA ALA A 88 1.83 -14.54 -8.00
C ALA A 88 1.05 -14.60 -9.33
N GLU A 89 0.33 -15.67 -9.57
CA GLU A 89 -0.51 -15.82 -10.78
C GLU A 89 -1.65 -14.78 -10.81
N ALA A 90 -2.39 -14.65 -9.71
CA ALA A 90 -3.54 -13.75 -9.64
C ALA A 90 -3.16 -12.27 -9.71
N PHE A 91 -1.94 -11.92 -9.29
CA PHE A 91 -1.43 -10.55 -9.26
C PHE A 91 -0.48 -10.25 -10.43
N GLU A 92 -0.22 -11.24 -11.28
CA GLU A 92 0.84 -11.16 -12.30
C GLU A 92 2.14 -10.61 -11.71
N TYR A 93 2.54 -11.18 -10.57
CA TYR A 93 3.78 -10.85 -9.90
C TYR A 93 4.93 -11.69 -10.44
N HIS A 94 6.02 -11.01 -10.80
CA HIS A 94 7.22 -11.57 -11.39
C HIS A 94 8.43 -11.26 -10.52
N PRO A 95 8.91 -12.21 -9.70
CA PRO A 95 10.09 -12.04 -8.86
C PRO A 95 11.39 -12.14 -9.68
N VAL A 96 11.59 -11.19 -10.57
CA VAL A 96 12.76 -11.15 -11.46
C VAL A 96 14.00 -10.55 -10.79
N GLY A 97 13.90 -10.17 -9.53
CA GLY A 97 14.91 -9.45 -8.78
C GLY A 97 14.71 -7.93 -8.85
N TYR A 98 15.27 -7.24 -7.85
CA TYR A 98 15.39 -5.79 -7.83
C TYR A 98 16.86 -5.41 -7.58
N LEU A 99 17.38 -4.48 -8.36
CA LEU A 99 18.76 -4.04 -8.30
C LEU A 99 18.81 -2.56 -7.92
N GLN A 100 19.31 -2.27 -6.71
CA GLN A 100 19.71 -0.91 -6.35
C GLN A 100 21.18 -0.73 -6.74
N ILE A 101 21.39 0.09 -7.76
CA ILE A 101 22.72 0.37 -8.32
C ILE A 101 23.17 1.72 -7.76
N SER A 102 24.39 1.79 -7.20
CA SER A 102 24.84 2.99 -6.51
C SER A 102 26.29 3.35 -6.83
N TYR A 103 26.57 4.65 -6.73
CA TYR A 103 27.91 5.22 -6.72
C TYR A 103 28.47 5.23 -5.29
N ASP A 104 29.75 5.60 -5.14
CA ASP A 104 30.47 5.55 -3.86
C ASP A 104 29.76 6.30 -2.73
N GLU A 105 29.14 7.44 -3.04
CA GLU A 105 28.47 8.28 -2.04
C GLU A 105 27.29 7.58 -1.33
N MET A 106 26.69 6.58 -1.96
CA MET A 106 25.55 5.83 -1.41
C MET A 106 25.93 4.42 -0.91
N GLY A 107 27.18 4.01 -1.08
CA GLY A 107 27.63 2.64 -0.79
C GLY A 107 27.38 2.22 0.65
N GLU A 108 27.70 3.08 1.63
CA GLU A 108 27.49 2.80 3.06
C GLU A 108 26.00 2.68 3.42
N ASP A 109 25.17 3.55 2.86
CA ASP A 109 23.73 3.53 3.08
C ASP A 109 23.11 2.22 2.56
N VAL A 110 23.49 1.82 1.35
CA VAL A 110 22.99 0.60 0.70
C VAL A 110 23.50 -0.66 1.44
N ALA A 111 24.76 -0.66 1.90
CA ALA A 111 25.28 -1.71 2.76
C ALA A 111 24.50 -1.83 4.07
N THR A 112 24.15 -0.70 4.67
CA THR A 112 23.33 -0.65 5.89
C THR A 112 21.94 -1.26 5.65
N ILE A 113 21.29 -0.96 4.52
CA ILE A 113 20.01 -1.58 4.14
C ILE A 113 20.17 -3.11 4.04
N HIS A 114 21.24 -3.60 3.41
CA HIS A 114 21.49 -5.04 3.31
C HIS A 114 21.57 -5.71 4.68
N GLU A 115 22.38 -5.18 5.61
CA GLU A 115 22.50 -5.73 6.96
C GLU A 115 21.16 -5.72 7.72
N GLN A 116 20.38 -4.67 7.53
CA GLN A 116 19.04 -4.56 8.13
C GLN A 116 18.02 -5.53 7.50
N GLN A 117 18.09 -5.78 6.18
CA GLN A 117 17.30 -6.82 5.50
C GLN A 117 17.65 -8.20 6.03
N LYS A 118 18.93 -8.49 6.16
CA LYS A 118 19.45 -9.75 6.71
C LYS A 118 18.98 -9.98 8.15
N ALA A 119 18.95 -8.92 8.99
CA ALA A 119 18.48 -9.00 10.37
C ALA A 119 16.99 -9.41 10.50
N ILE A 120 16.16 -9.11 9.51
CA ILE A 120 14.75 -9.52 9.44
C ILE A 120 14.51 -10.76 8.58
N GLY A 121 15.57 -11.44 8.12
CA GLY A 121 15.48 -12.64 7.30
C GLY A 121 15.06 -12.39 5.84
N TYR A 122 15.14 -11.15 5.36
CA TYR A 122 14.88 -10.84 3.95
C TYR A 122 16.11 -11.08 3.09
N GLU A 123 15.98 -11.92 2.06
CA GLU A 123 17.09 -12.36 1.23
C GLU A 123 17.54 -11.28 0.24
N SER A 124 18.77 -10.80 0.42
CA SER A 124 19.43 -9.90 -0.52
C SER A 124 20.93 -10.19 -0.58
N GLU A 125 21.61 -9.69 -1.60
CA GLU A 125 23.04 -9.78 -1.80
C GLU A 125 23.61 -8.39 -2.03
N PHE A 126 24.61 -8.00 -1.25
CA PHE A 126 25.32 -6.74 -1.44
C PHE A 126 26.67 -7.00 -2.09
N ILE A 127 26.90 -6.38 -3.22
CA ILE A 127 28.13 -6.45 -4.00
C ILE A 127 28.83 -5.09 -3.90
N ASP A 128 30.05 -5.09 -3.38
CA ASP A 128 30.85 -3.90 -3.20
C ASP A 128 32.10 -3.91 -4.09
N GLY A 129 32.45 -2.73 -4.57
CA GLY A 129 33.62 -2.49 -5.44
C GLY A 129 33.29 -2.53 -6.94
N VAL A 130 33.89 -1.60 -7.68
CA VAL A 130 33.63 -1.39 -9.12
C VAL A 130 33.82 -2.65 -9.97
N ALA A 131 34.86 -3.44 -9.68
CA ALA A 131 35.17 -4.66 -10.44
C ALA A 131 34.13 -5.76 -10.19
N ALA A 132 33.81 -6.02 -8.91
CA ALA A 132 32.81 -7.04 -8.50
C ALA A 132 31.42 -6.66 -9.01
N THR A 133 31.04 -5.39 -8.85
CA THR A 133 29.78 -4.84 -9.39
C THR A 133 29.67 -5.05 -10.89
N ARG A 134 30.74 -4.74 -11.64
CA ARG A 134 30.75 -4.93 -13.09
C ARG A 134 30.61 -6.39 -13.50
N GLU A 135 31.27 -7.30 -12.79
CA GLU A 135 31.18 -8.74 -13.02
C GLU A 135 29.77 -9.25 -12.75
N HIS A 136 29.21 -8.91 -11.59
CA HIS A 136 27.84 -9.27 -11.22
C HIS A 136 26.82 -8.76 -12.25
N MET A 137 26.89 -7.49 -12.63
CA MET A 137 25.96 -6.89 -13.58
C MET A 137 26.10 -7.47 -14.99
N LYS A 138 27.31 -7.85 -15.41
CA LYS A 138 27.52 -8.56 -16.68
C LYS A 138 26.98 -9.98 -16.68
N GLY A 139 26.92 -10.61 -15.52
CA GLY A 139 26.27 -11.92 -15.35
C GLY A 139 24.76 -11.85 -15.59
N ILE A 140 24.14 -10.68 -15.34
CA ILE A 140 22.70 -10.45 -15.55
C ILE A 140 22.44 -9.83 -16.94
N PHE A 141 23.25 -8.83 -17.33
CA PHE A 141 23.12 -8.06 -18.57
C PHE A 141 24.44 -8.11 -19.33
N SER A 142 24.53 -8.97 -20.35
CA SER A 142 25.77 -9.22 -21.11
C SER A 142 26.34 -7.96 -21.77
N ASP A 143 25.52 -6.97 -22.08
CA ASP A 143 25.86 -5.69 -22.69
C ASP A 143 26.07 -4.56 -21.68
N TRP A 144 26.16 -4.85 -20.37
CA TRP A 144 26.38 -3.85 -19.35
C TRP A 144 27.63 -2.99 -19.59
N ARG A 145 27.45 -1.67 -19.63
CA ARG A 145 28.51 -0.70 -19.97
C ARG A 145 28.65 0.45 -18.97
N ALA A 146 27.79 0.52 -17.94
CA ALA A 146 27.86 1.63 -17.00
C ALA A 146 29.24 1.69 -16.31
N THR A 147 29.72 2.91 -16.09
CA THR A 147 30.96 3.23 -15.42
C THR A 147 30.69 3.99 -14.14
N GLY A 148 31.59 3.89 -13.16
CA GLY A 148 31.47 4.60 -11.89
C GLY A 148 30.52 3.96 -10.88
N VAL A 149 29.82 2.90 -11.24
CA VAL A 149 28.99 2.14 -10.30
C VAL A 149 29.90 1.30 -9.42
N SER A 150 29.81 1.51 -8.11
CA SER A 150 30.67 0.88 -7.11
C SER A 150 29.97 -0.15 -6.22
N SER A 151 28.65 -0.12 -6.16
CA SER A 151 27.90 -1.11 -5.39
C SER A 151 26.55 -1.47 -6.01
N VAL A 152 26.07 -2.67 -5.69
CA VAL A 152 24.74 -3.17 -6.04
C VAL A 152 24.14 -3.91 -4.86
N LEU A 153 22.91 -3.57 -4.50
CA LEU A 153 22.06 -4.41 -3.65
C LEU A 153 21.10 -5.18 -4.55
N HIS A 154 21.20 -6.50 -4.54
CA HIS A 154 20.33 -7.37 -5.33
C HIS A 154 19.34 -8.11 -4.43
N GLU A 155 18.10 -7.71 -4.47
CA GLU A 155 16.98 -8.36 -3.77
C GLU A 155 16.41 -9.47 -4.66
N LYS A 156 16.55 -10.74 -4.23
CA LYS A 156 16.13 -11.89 -5.03
C LYS A 156 14.61 -12.00 -5.16
N LYS A 157 13.88 -11.59 -4.11
CA LYS A 157 12.41 -11.56 -4.07
C LYS A 157 11.81 -10.23 -4.57
N GLY A 158 12.63 -9.25 -4.94
CA GLY A 158 12.16 -8.06 -5.63
C GLY A 158 11.70 -8.35 -7.05
N GLY A 159 11.00 -7.42 -7.66
CA GLY A 159 10.54 -7.60 -9.03
C GLY A 159 9.46 -6.62 -9.42
N TYR A 160 8.49 -7.07 -10.19
CA TYR A 160 7.35 -6.24 -10.57
C TYR A 160 6.05 -7.03 -10.58
N ALA A 161 4.94 -6.31 -10.46
CA ALA A 161 3.61 -6.84 -10.66
C ALA A 161 2.87 -5.99 -11.68
N HIS A 162 2.02 -6.62 -12.49
CA HIS A 162 1.16 -5.86 -13.39
C HIS A 162 0.04 -5.21 -12.57
N ASN A 163 0.08 -3.90 -12.44
CA ASN A 163 -0.77 -3.13 -11.54
C ASN A 163 -2.27 -3.38 -11.71
N MET A 164 -2.81 -3.38 -12.94
CA MET A 164 -4.22 -3.67 -13.17
C MET A 164 -4.59 -5.14 -12.98
N ALA A 165 -3.68 -6.08 -13.25
CA ALA A 165 -3.91 -7.48 -12.90
C ALA A 165 -3.97 -7.66 -11.38
N THR A 166 -3.08 -7.02 -10.64
CA THR A 166 -3.11 -7.01 -9.17
C THR A 166 -4.43 -6.45 -8.62
N VAL A 167 -4.86 -5.29 -9.14
CA VAL A 167 -6.15 -4.69 -8.74
C VAL A 167 -7.31 -5.65 -9.02
N ASN A 168 -7.35 -6.25 -10.21
CA ASN A 168 -8.41 -7.19 -10.59
C ASN A 168 -8.34 -8.49 -9.77
N GLY A 169 -7.14 -8.99 -9.49
CA GLY A 169 -6.93 -10.15 -8.63
C GLY A 169 -7.42 -9.91 -7.20
N LEU A 170 -7.10 -8.76 -6.61
CA LEU A 170 -7.62 -8.34 -5.31
C LEU A 170 -9.14 -8.15 -5.35
N LEU A 171 -9.68 -7.53 -6.40
CA LEU A 171 -11.12 -7.35 -6.59
C LEU A 171 -11.85 -8.70 -6.57
N ALA A 172 -11.35 -9.69 -7.31
CA ALA A 172 -11.92 -11.03 -7.32
C ALA A 172 -11.86 -11.70 -5.93
N LYS A 173 -10.75 -11.53 -5.18
CA LYS A 173 -10.61 -12.05 -3.83
C LYS A 173 -11.58 -11.40 -2.85
N VAL A 174 -11.73 -10.08 -2.92
CA VAL A 174 -12.67 -9.30 -2.11
C VAL A 174 -14.12 -9.75 -2.35
N GLN A 175 -14.48 -9.94 -3.63
CA GLN A 175 -15.80 -10.43 -4.02
C GLN A 175 -16.05 -11.87 -3.56
N ALA A 176 -15.04 -12.73 -3.62
CA ALA A 176 -15.13 -14.12 -3.14
C ALA A 176 -15.35 -14.21 -1.61
N GLU A 177 -14.90 -13.22 -0.85
CA GLU A 177 -15.19 -13.13 0.60
C GLU A 177 -16.56 -12.51 0.91
N GLY A 178 -17.35 -12.10 -0.09
CA GLY A 178 -18.70 -11.55 0.08
C GLY A 178 -18.74 -10.03 0.32
N VAL A 179 -17.63 -9.33 0.18
CA VAL A 179 -17.59 -7.86 0.38
C VAL A 179 -18.37 -7.15 -0.71
N ASN A 180 -19.23 -6.22 -0.31
CA ASN A 180 -20.00 -5.38 -1.23
C ASN A 180 -19.13 -4.21 -1.75
N ILE A 181 -19.11 -4.01 -3.07
CA ILE A 181 -18.36 -2.93 -3.72
C ILE A 181 -19.33 -2.03 -4.48
N VAL A 182 -19.37 -0.77 -4.10
CA VAL A 182 -20.27 0.23 -4.67
C VAL A 182 -19.45 1.25 -5.45
N SER A 183 -19.35 1.05 -6.75
CA SER A 183 -18.68 1.94 -7.70
C SER A 183 -19.55 3.14 -8.09
N ASP A 184 -18.95 4.13 -8.78
CA ASP A 184 -19.62 5.36 -9.23
C ASP A 184 -20.34 6.09 -8.08
N THR A 185 -19.72 6.07 -6.90
CA THR A 185 -20.30 6.61 -5.66
C THR A 185 -19.28 7.48 -4.94
N LEU A 186 -19.48 8.79 -5.03
CA LEU A 186 -18.62 9.78 -4.39
C LEU A 186 -19.06 10.04 -2.95
N VAL A 187 -18.14 9.88 -2.00
CA VAL A 187 -18.33 10.36 -0.62
C VAL A 187 -18.24 11.88 -0.60
N THR A 188 -19.25 12.53 -0.06
CA THR A 188 -19.41 13.98 -0.03
C THR A 188 -19.31 14.57 1.37
N GLU A 189 -19.58 13.76 2.42
CA GLU A 189 -19.53 14.19 3.83
C GLU A 189 -19.28 12.99 4.75
N LEU A 190 -18.61 13.22 5.87
CA LEU A 190 -18.52 12.30 7.00
C LEU A 190 -19.29 12.92 8.18
N ALA A 191 -20.48 12.42 8.48
CA ALA A 191 -21.29 12.94 9.56
C ALA A 191 -20.74 12.48 10.92
N VAL A 192 -20.32 13.45 11.74
CA VAL A 192 -19.74 13.22 13.07
C VAL A 192 -20.76 13.50 14.14
N ASN A 193 -20.89 12.59 15.11
CA ASN A 193 -21.68 12.80 16.31
C ASN A 193 -20.88 12.34 17.53
N SER A 194 -20.79 13.20 18.54
CA SER A 194 -20.06 12.91 19.79
C SER A 194 -18.62 12.42 19.59
N GLY A 195 -17.92 12.99 18.60
CA GLY A 195 -16.52 12.68 18.30
C GLY A 195 -16.30 11.40 17.46
N ALA A 196 -17.35 10.77 16.98
CA ALA A 196 -17.28 9.57 16.12
C ALA A 196 -18.00 9.80 14.79
N VAL A 197 -17.46 9.25 13.70
CA VAL A 197 -18.17 9.20 12.42
C VAL A 197 -19.29 8.19 12.53
N THR A 198 -20.52 8.65 12.32
CA THR A 198 -21.72 7.80 12.41
C THR A 198 -22.34 7.48 11.06
N HIS A 199 -22.10 8.32 10.05
CA HIS A 199 -22.60 8.10 8.70
C HIS A 199 -21.58 8.57 7.65
N VAL A 200 -21.56 7.85 6.53
CA VAL A 200 -20.90 8.25 5.29
C VAL A 200 -21.97 8.73 4.33
N VAL A 201 -21.94 10.02 3.97
CA VAL A 201 -22.86 10.62 3.00
C VAL A 201 -22.25 10.56 1.62
N THR A 202 -23.03 10.17 0.64
CA THR A 202 -22.60 10.04 -0.75
C THR A 202 -23.56 10.73 -1.70
N ASN A 203 -23.15 10.91 -2.96
CA ASN A 203 -24.03 11.39 -4.02
C ASN A 203 -25.19 10.43 -4.36
N ARG A 204 -25.26 9.25 -3.76
CA ARG A 204 -26.29 8.22 -3.99
C ARG A 204 -27.12 7.89 -2.75
N GLY A 205 -26.83 8.51 -1.61
CA GLY A 205 -27.50 8.28 -0.35
C GLY A 205 -26.52 8.24 0.82
N MET A 206 -27.00 7.86 1.97
CA MET A 206 -26.27 7.85 3.24
C MET A 206 -26.20 6.43 3.80
N VAL A 207 -25.09 6.08 4.44
CA VAL A 207 -24.83 4.79 5.06
C VAL A 207 -24.49 5.01 6.52
N ALA A 208 -25.22 4.39 7.44
CA ALA A 208 -24.83 4.34 8.85
C ALA A 208 -23.63 3.40 9.02
N VAL A 209 -22.63 3.79 9.80
CA VAL A 209 -21.38 3.04 9.95
C VAL A 209 -20.90 2.96 11.39
N ASP A 210 -20.26 1.84 11.76
CA ASP A 210 -19.53 1.74 13.04
C ASP A 210 -18.06 2.18 12.86
N HIS A 211 -17.46 1.85 11.70
CA HIS A 211 -16.05 2.15 11.41
C HIS A 211 -15.89 2.64 9.97
N VAL A 212 -15.05 3.67 9.80
CA VAL A 212 -14.64 4.17 8.48
C VAL A 212 -13.14 3.96 8.31
N ILE A 213 -12.74 3.42 7.16
CA ILE A 213 -11.35 3.25 6.76
C ILE A 213 -11.10 4.15 5.54
N ALA A 214 -10.22 5.15 5.70
CA ALA A 214 -9.83 6.04 4.62
C ALA A 214 -8.73 5.39 3.77
N ALA A 215 -9.08 4.90 2.58
CA ALA A 215 -8.15 4.32 1.61
C ALA A 215 -8.19 5.08 0.27
N ALA A 216 -8.42 6.39 0.34
CA ALA A 216 -8.67 7.26 -0.81
C ALA A 216 -7.38 7.70 -1.55
N GLY A 217 -6.20 7.13 -1.23
CA GLY A 217 -4.94 7.49 -1.86
C GLY A 217 -4.65 9.00 -1.74
N PRO A 218 -4.26 9.70 -2.82
CA PRO A 218 -3.95 11.14 -2.78
C PRO A 218 -5.14 12.02 -2.40
N TRP A 219 -6.36 11.49 -2.37
CA TRP A 219 -7.57 12.24 -1.95
C TRP A 219 -7.86 12.12 -0.44
N VAL A 220 -7.01 11.45 0.36
CA VAL A 220 -7.17 11.42 1.84
C VAL A 220 -7.32 12.82 2.44
N PRO A 221 -6.56 13.86 2.02
CA PRO A 221 -6.77 15.22 2.54
C PRO A 221 -8.21 15.73 2.36
N LYS A 222 -8.90 15.34 1.28
CA LYS A 222 -10.31 15.70 1.07
C LYS A 222 -11.26 15.07 2.09
N LEU A 223 -10.93 13.88 2.61
CA LEU A 223 -11.69 13.26 3.70
C LEU A 223 -11.40 13.96 5.03
N TRP A 224 -10.17 14.39 5.25
CA TRP A 224 -9.80 15.17 6.45
C TRP A 224 -10.50 16.53 6.50
N GLU A 225 -10.69 17.19 5.35
CA GLU A 225 -11.46 18.44 5.23
C GLU A 225 -12.94 18.26 5.63
N MET A 226 -13.48 17.02 5.63
CA MET A 226 -14.84 16.70 6.08
C MET A 226 -14.94 16.51 7.59
N LEU A 227 -13.81 16.48 8.30
CA LEU A 227 -13.72 16.29 9.75
C LEU A 227 -13.24 17.58 10.41
N ASP A 228 -13.81 17.90 11.57
CA ASP A 228 -13.34 19.01 12.41
C ASP A 228 -12.10 18.56 13.20
N LEU A 229 -10.98 18.37 12.47
CA LEU A 229 -9.71 17.99 13.07
C LEU A 229 -8.95 19.22 13.54
N PRO A 230 -8.13 19.09 14.60
CA PRO A 230 -7.22 20.16 15.02
C PRO A 230 -6.29 20.60 13.88
N ASP A 231 -6.06 21.90 13.75
CA ASP A 231 -5.15 22.47 12.74
C ASP A 231 -3.72 21.97 12.90
N THR A 232 -3.36 21.60 14.11
CA THR A 232 -2.03 21.08 14.45
C THR A 232 -2.12 19.81 15.30
N THR A 233 -1.08 19.00 15.24
CA THR A 233 -0.89 17.82 16.09
C THR A 233 0.55 17.78 16.61
N ASP A 234 0.74 17.16 17.76
CA ASP A 234 2.06 16.92 18.33
C ASP A 234 2.59 15.57 17.85
N ILE A 235 3.80 15.58 17.30
CA ILE A 235 4.55 14.37 16.96
C ILE A 235 5.84 14.32 17.78
N VAL A 236 6.28 13.13 18.15
CA VAL A 236 7.57 12.94 18.83
C VAL A 236 8.56 12.33 17.84
N SER A 237 9.67 13.04 17.59
CA SER A 237 10.79 12.57 16.81
C SER A 237 12.08 12.79 17.57
N ASP A 238 12.93 11.78 17.67
CA ASP A 238 14.22 11.83 18.38
C ASP A 238 14.11 12.35 19.82
N GLY A 239 13.03 11.98 20.51
CA GLY A 239 12.75 12.42 21.88
C GLY A 239 12.28 13.89 22.00
N THR A 240 12.11 14.59 20.88
CA THR A 240 11.62 15.97 20.82
C THR A 240 10.18 16.00 20.33
N THR A 241 9.32 16.78 21.01
CA THR A 241 7.94 17.02 20.56
C THR A 241 7.91 18.18 19.57
N HIS A 242 7.33 17.95 18.43
CA HIS A 242 7.12 18.94 17.36
C HIS A 242 5.64 19.17 17.14
N ASN A 243 5.16 20.41 17.28
CA ASN A 243 3.81 20.78 16.88
C ASN A 243 3.80 21.06 15.37
N VAL A 244 3.08 20.26 14.62
CA VAL A 244 3.05 20.33 13.14
C VAL A 244 1.62 20.47 12.63
N PRO A 245 1.39 21.15 11.50
CA PRO A 245 0.10 21.17 10.84
C PRO A 245 -0.39 19.77 10.50
N THR A 246 -1.61 19.42 10.92
CA THR A 246 -2.19 18.07 10.78
C THR A 246 -2.13 17.56 9.34
N TRP A 247 -2.51 18.39 8.37
CA TRP A 247 -2.50 18.01 6.97
C TRP A 247 -1.09 17.78 6.39
N LYS A 248 -0.07 18.49 6.87
CA LYS A 248 1.32 18.30 6.44
C LYS A 248 1.92 17.00 6.97
N PHE A 249 1.57 16.61 8.18
CA PHE A 249 2.01 15.35 8.75
C PHE A 249 1.54 14.16 7.90
N TRP A 250 0.30 14.19 7.43
CA TRP A 250 -0.26 13.14 6.58
C TRP A 250 0.20 13.22 5.13
N ALA A 251 0.58 14.40 4.63
CA ALA A 251 1.12 14.58 3.29
C ALA A 251 2.60 14.21 3.17
N LEU A 252 3.37 14.27 4.26
CA LEU A 252 4.79 13.91 4.29
C LEU A 252 5.08 12.40 4.17
N GLN A 253 4.08 11.57 4.00
CA GLN A 253 4.24 10.15 3.67
C GLN A 253 4.35 9.90 2.15
N GLU A 254 4.48 10.94 1.36
CA GLU A 254 4.94 10.86 -0.02
C GLU A 254 6.47 10.72 -0.03
N GLY A 255 6.93 9.50 0.10
CA GLY A 255 8.34 9.17 -0.02
C GLY A 255 8.59 8.22 -1.17
#